data_3eb47ed9e037d6b7dcb80fbc55c822f7
#
_entry.id   3eb47ed9e037d6b7dcb80fbc55c822f7
#
_cell.length_a   1.000
_cell.length_b   1.000
_cell.length_c   1.000
_cell.angle_alpha   90.00
_cell.angle_beta   90.00
_cell.angle_gamma   90.00
#
_symmetry.space_group_name_H-M   'P 1'
#
loop_
_entity.id
_entity.type
_entity.pdbx_description
1 polymer ?
#
loop_
_entity_poly.entity_id
_entity_poly.type
_entity_poly.pdbx_seq_one_letter_code
_entity_poly.pdbx_strand_id
1 'polypeptide(L)'
;ALLGQADLIVSNSLLHHLHQPDLLWMVTRDLAAPGCRTLHRDLRRPASDAEIQQLLLKHLPSAPEVLQHDFAASLAAAFEPQEVTAELHRLDLNALTVSAEDDRYLVVSGLVKS
;
A
#
# COMPACT_ATOMS: atom_id res chain seq x y z
N ALA A 1 6.27 15.26 19.87
CA ALA A 1 6.05 16.59 19.52
C ALA A 1 5.92 16.84 18.01
N LEU A 2 5.88 15.78 17.19
CA LEU A 2 5.65 15.90 15.75
C LEU A 2 4.22 15.53 15.33
N LEU A 3 3.39 15.06 16.28
CA LEU A 3 2.02 14.66 15.98
C LEU A 3 1.20 15.86 15.50
N GLY A 4 0.45 15.67 14.42
CA GLY A 4 -0.44 16.71 13.89
C GLY A 4 0.25 17.83 13.11
N GLN A 5 1.52 17.65 12.71
CA GLN A 5 2.30 18.69 12.05
C GLN A 5 2.65 18.43 10.59
N ALA A 6 2.35 17.26 10.05
CA ALA A 6 2.69 16.95 8.67
C ALA A 6 1.63 17.49 7.70
N ASP A 7 2.09 18.14 6.64
CA ASP A 7 1.22 18.62 5.56
C ASP A 7 1.12 17.64 4.42
N LEU A 8 2.11 16.76 4.28
CA LEU A 8 2.16 15.71 3.27
C LEU A 8 2.81 14.47 3.88
N ILE A 9 2.19 13.32 3.68
CA ILE A 9 2.73 12.04 4.16
C ILE A 9 2.76 11.09 2.97
N VAL A 10 3.93 10.52 2.69
CA VAL A 10 4.12 9.60 1.58
C VAL A 10 4.80 8.32 2.05
N SER A 11 4.45 7.20 1.41
CA SER A 11 5.20 5.96 1.56
C SER A 11 5.23 5.20 0.24
N ASN A 12 6.22 4.34 0.10
CA ASN A 12 6.35 3.49 -1.07
C ASN A 12 6.89 2.13 -0.61
N SER A 13 6.15 1.06 -0.93
CA SER A 13 6.56 -0.32 -0.66
C SER A 13 6.74 -0.63 0.84
N LEU A 14 5.98 0.04 1.69
CA LEU A 14 6.02 -0.17 3.15
C LEU A 14 4.91 -1.10 3.62
N LEU A 15 3.71 -0.93 3.11
CA LEU A 15 2.49 -1.57 3.62
C LEU A 15 2.59 -3.10 3.64
N HIS A 16 3.10 -3.71 2.57
CA HIS A 16 3.16 -5.17 2.46
C HIS A 16 4.14 -5.82 3.44
N HIS A 17 5.01 -5.03 4.09
CA HIS A 17 5.92 -5.53 5.13
C HIS A 17 5.30 -5.51 6.52
N LEU A 18 4.14 -4.89 6.70
CA LEU A 18 3.55 -4.72 8.01
C LEU A 18 2.63 -5.89 8.36
N HIS A 19 2.82 -6.47 9.54
CA HIS A 19 1.92 -7.50 10.07
C HIS A 19 0.58 -6.90 10.51
N GLN A 20 0.61 -5.63 10.94
CA GLN A 20 -0.57 -4.88 11.34
C GLN A 20 -0.67 -3.63 10.47
N PRO A 21 -1.30 -3.72 9.28
CA PRO A 21 -1.36 -2.60 8.35
C PRO A 21 -2.10 -1.38 8.93
N ASP A 22 -2.98 -1.59 9.90
CA ASP A 22 -3.67 -0.50 10.60
C ASP A 22 -2.70 0.52 11.19
N LEU A 23 -1.50 0.08 11.60
CA LEU A 23 -0.50 0.97 12.18
C LEU A 23 -0.09 2.08 11.21
N LEU A 24 0.03 1.76 9.92
CA LEU A 24 0.38 2.77 8.92
C LEU A 24 -0.70 3.85 8.84
N TRP A 25 -1.96 3.43 8.85
CA TRP A 25 -3.09 4.37 8.76
C TRP A 25 -3.26 5.18 10.04
N MET A 26 -3.05 4.56 11.20
CA MET A 26 -3.10 5.26 12.49
C MET A 26 -1.98 6.29 12.60
N VAL A 27 -0.77 5.95 12.21
CA VAL A 27 0.37 6.88 12.20
C VAL A 27 0.11 8.02 11.22
N THR A 28 -0.38 7.72 10.02
CA THR A 28 -0.74 8.74 9.03
C THR A 28 -1.75 9.72 9.62
N ARG A 29 -2.80 9.22 10.26
CA ARG A 29 -3.81 10.07 10.89
C ARG A 29 -3.21 10.93 12.01
N ASP A 30 -2.37 10.33 12.85
CA ASP A 30 -1.82 11.02 14.01
C ASP A 30 -0.79 12.09 13.62
N LEU A 31 -0.02 11.88 12.56
CA LEU A 31 0.96 12.84 12.06
C LEU A 31 0.35 13.97 11.23
N ALA A 32 -0.86 13.80 10.74
CA ALA A 32 -1.47 14.74 9.80
C ALA A 32 -1.90 16.02 10.49
N ALA A 33 -1.48 17.16 9.95
CA ALA A 33 -2.04 18.46 10.27
C ALA A 33 -3.37 18.65 9.52
N PRO A 34 -4.22 19.62 9.94
CA PRO A 34 -5.38 19.95 9.12
C PRO A 34 -4.96 20.32 7.70
N GLY A 35 -5.64 19.76 6.71
CA GLY A 35 -5.29 19.92 5.30
C GLY A 35 -4.23 18.96 4.78
N CYS A 36 -3.69 18.09 5.62
CA CYS A 36 -2.69 17.10 5.20
C CYS A 36 -3.22 16.18 4.11
N ARG A 37 -2.41 15.97 3.08
CA ARG A 37 -2.66 14.97 2.05
C ARG A 37 -1.68 13.83 2.17
N THR A 38 -2.08 12.65 1.71
CA THR A 38 -1.22 11.48 1.72
C THR A 38 -1.21 10.79 0.37
N LEU A 39 -0.09 10.12 0.09
CA LEU A 39 0.08 9.23 -1.05
C LEU A 39 0.89 8.03 -0.58
N HIS A 40 0.25 6.86 -0.57
CA HIS A 40 0.91 5.60 -0.27
C HIS A 40 0.82 4.71 -1.50
N ARG A 41 1.94 4.25 -1.99
CA ARG A 41 2.02 3.34 -3.14
C ARG A 41 2.65 2.04 -2.68
N ASP A 42 2.03 0.93 -3.04
CA ASP A 42 2.51 -0.39 -2.62
C ASP A 42 2.10 -1.45 -3.64
N LEU A 43 2.66 -2.64 -3.48
CA LEU A 43 2.22 -3.78 -4.25
C LEU A 43 0.79 -4.16 -3.85
N ARG A 44 0.01 -4.67 -4.79
CA ARG A 44 -1.27 -5.31 -4.49
C ARG A 44 -1.18 -6.80 -4.73
N ARG A 45 -1.95 -7.57 -3.95
CA ARG A 45 -1.97 -9.03 -4.11
C ARG A 45 -2.70 -9.40 -5.40
N PRO A 46 -2.05 -10.15 -6.31
CA PRO A 46 -2.72 -10.68 -7.49
C PRO A 46 -3.83 -11.66 -7.13
N ALA A 47 -4.75 -11.89 -8.06
CA ALA A 47 -5.90 -12.75 -7.81
C ALA A 47 -5.53 -14.23 -7.69
N SER A 48 -4.37 -14.65 -8.20
CA SER A 48 -3.97 -16.06 -8.21
C SER A 48 -2.46 -16.21 -8.30
N ASP A 49 -1.97 -17.41 -7.96
CA ASP A 49 -0.56 -17.76 -8.15
C ASP A 49 -0.15 -17.69 -9.62
N ALA A 50 -1.06 -18.02 -10.53
CA ALA A 50 -0.79 -17.94 -11.97
C ALA A 50 -0.48 -16.50 -12.38
N GLU A 51 -1.20 -15.51 -11.84
CA GLU A 51 -0.91 -14.10 -12.12
C GLU A 51 0.43 -13.67 -11.53
N ILE A 52 0.80 -14.18 -10.36
CA ILE A 52 2.12 -13.93 -9.77
C ILE A 52 3.21 -14.42 -10.73
N GLN A 53 3.06 -15.64 -11.27
CA GLN A 53 4.05 -16.18 -12.21
C GLN A 53 4.13 -15.36 -13.50
N GLN A 54 3.00 -14.88 -14.00
CA GLN A 54 2.99 -13.99 -15.16
C GLN A 54 3.74 -12.68 -14.91
N LEU A 55 3.59 -12.11 -13.72
CA LEU A 55 4.31 -10.89 -13.35
C LEU A 55 5.82 -11.14 -13.23
N LEU A 56 6.22 -12.31 -12.71
CA LEU A 56 7.63 -12.69 -12.67
C LEU A 56 8.22 -12.77 -14.06
N LEU A 57 7.53 -13.41 -15.00
CA LEU A 57 7.99 -13.55 -16.38
C LEU A 57 8.07 -12.20 -17.09
N LYS A 58 7.16 -11.30 -16.79
CA LYS A 58 7.12 -9.98 -17.41
C LYS A 58 8.21 -9.05 -16.88
N HIS A 59 8.42 -9.01 -15.55
CA HIS A 59 9.26 -8.02 -14.90
C HIS A 59 10.64 -8.53 -14.51
N LEU A 60 10.80 -9.82 -14.27
CA LEU A 60 12.05 -10.43 -13.80
C LEU A 60 12.42 -11.69 -14.59
N PRO A 61 12.34 -11.69 -15.94
CA PRO A 61 12.52 -12.93 -16.71
C PRO A 61 13.91 -13.52 -16.59
N SER A 62 14.94 -12.70 -16.34
CA SER A 62 16.32 -13.12 -16.25
C SER A 62 16.96 -12.88 -14.90
N ALA A 63 16.15 -12.56 -13.89
CA ALA A 63 16.65 -12.29 -12.54
C ALA A 63 17.07 -13.59 -11.84
N PRO A 64 18.04 -13.52 -10.90
CA PRO A 64 18.37 -14.68 -10.06
C PRO A 64 17.15 -15.23 -9.33
N GLU A 65 17.14 -16.53 -9.07
CA GLU A 65 16.02 -17.21 -8.40
C GLU A 65 15.65 -16.56 -7.07
N VAL A 66 16.65 -16.10 -6.31
CA VAL A 66 16.39 -15.48 -5.01
C VAL A 66 15.54 -14.20 -5.17
N LEU A 67 15.79 -13.39 -6.20
CA LEU A 67 15.01 -12.19 -6.47
C LEU A 67 13.61 -12.53 -6.96
N GLN A 68 13.48 -13.55 -7.81
CA GLN A 68 12.17 -14.02 -8.27
C GLN A 68 11.35 -14.53 -7.09
N HIS A 69 11.96 -15.31 -6.19
CA HIS A 69 11.30 -15.83 -5.00
C HIS A 69 10.84 -14.70 -4.08
N ASP A 70 11.71 -13.71 -3.83
CA ASP A 70 11.38 -12.59 -2.95
C ASP A 70 10.27 -11.72 -3.52
N PHE A 71 10.26 -11.49 -4.82
CA PHE A 71 9.19 -10.74 -5.47
C PHE A 71 7.85 -11.49 -5.37
N ALA A 72 7.86 -12.79 -5.66
CA ALA A 72 6.66 -13.62 -5.53
C ALA A 72 6.12 -13.60 -4.10
N ALA A 73 6.99 -13.70 -3.10
CA ALA A 73 6.61 -13.65 -1.70
C ALA A 73 6.02 -12.28 -1.32
N SER A 74 6.59 -11.20 -1.83
CA SER A 74 6.08 -9.84 -1.60
C SER A 74 4.69 -9.65 -2.19
N LEU A 75 4.45 -10.14 -3.41
CA LEU A 75 3.14 -10.07 -4.04
C LEU A 75 2.11 -10.88 -3.26
N ALA A 76 2.48 -12.09 -2.82
CA ALA A 76 1.59 -12.95 -2.04
C ALA A 76 1.25 -12.34 -0.66
N ALA A 77 2.17 -11.57 -0.08
CA ALA A 77 1.98 -10.90 1.21
C ALA A 77 1.26 -9.55 1.08
N ALA A 78 1.09 -9.04 -0.13
CA ALA A 78 0.48 -7.74 -0.36
C ALA A 78 -1.02 -7.77 -0.07
N PHE A 79 -1.63 -6.59 0.04
CA PHE A 79 -3.06 -6.45 0.31
C PHE A 79 -3.82 -6.18 -0.98
N GLU A 80 -5.08 -6.59 -1.01
CA GLU A 80 -5.99 -6.22 -2.09
C GLU A 80 -6.58 -4.84 -1.81
N PRO A 81 -6.94 -4.07 -2.87
CA PRO A 81 -7.52 -2.73 -2.68
C PRO A 81 -8.74 -2.72 -1.78
N GLN A 82 -9.63 -3.71 -1.87
CA GLN A 82 -10.82 -3.75 -1.03
C GLN A 82 -10.51 -4.04 0.44
N GLU A 83 -9.44 -4.77 0.74
CA GLU A 83 -8.98 -4.96 2.12
C GLU A 83 -8.52 -3.64 2.73
N VAL A 84 -7.75 -2.86 1.97
CA VAL A 84 -7.27 -1.56 2.42
C VAL A 84 -8.43 -0.58 2.59
N THR A 85 -9.37 -0.56 1.65
CA THR A 85 -10.57 0.27 1.74
C THR A 85 -11.34 -0.03 3.01
N ALA A 86 -11.53 -1.31 3.34
CA ALA A 86 -12.24 -1.71 4.55
C ALA A 86 -11.53 -1.23 5.82
N GLU A 87 -10.19 -1.32 5.86
CA GLU A 87 -9.41 -0.83 6.99
C GLU A 87 -9.56 0.68 7.18
N LEU A 88 -9.46 1.43 6.09
CA LEU A 88 -9.61 2.89 6.13
C LEU A 88 -10.98 3.31 6.64
N HIS A 89 -12.03 2.59 6.21
CA HIS A 89 -13.38 2.85 6.71
C HIS A 89 -13.51 2.58 8.20
N ARG A 90 -12.90 1.50 8.70
CA ARG A 90 -12.92 1.20 10.14
C ARG A 90 -12.24 2.30 10.96
N LEU A 91 -11.27 2.99 10.39
CA LEU A 91 -10.51 4.05 11.07
C LEU A 91 -11.04 5.45 10.77
N ASP A 92 -12.22 5.55 10.15
CA ASP A 92 -12.85 6.83 9.78
C ASP A 92 -12.00 7.69 8.83
N LEU A 93 -11.20 7.05 7.98
CA LEU A 93 -10.39 7.71 6.97
C LEU A 93 -11.08 7.63 5.61
N ASN A 94 -12.36 7.98 5.56
CA ASN A 94 -13.23 7.76 4.41
C ASN A 94 -12.95 8.69 3.22
N ALA A 95 -12.21 9.78 3.43
CA ALA A 95 -11.83 10.68 2.36
C ALA A 95 -10.63 10.17 1.55
N LEU A 96 -9.96 9.12 2.01
CA LEU A 96 -8.90 8.48 1.26
C LEU A 96 -9.48 7.51 0.25
N THR A 97 -8.91 7.52 -0.96
CA THR A 97 -9.31 6.59 -2.02
C THR A 97 -8.22 5.56 -2.26
N VAL A 98 -8.65 4.36 -2.62
CA VAL A 98 -7.75 3.25 -2.94
C VAL A 98 -7.99 2.87 -4.40
N SER A 99 -6.93 2.83 -5.19
CA SER A 99 -7.02 2.46 -6.61
C SER A 99 -5.93 1.49 -6.99
N ALA A 100 -6.23 0.64 -7.97
CA ALA A 100 -5.22 -0.20 -8.60
C ALA A 100 -4.45 0.64 -9.62
N GLU A 101 -3.13 0.45 -9.67
CA GLU A 101 -2.26 1.15 -10.61
C GLU A 101 -1.37 0.13 -11.31
N ASP A 102 -1.27 0.24 -12.62
CA ASP A 102 -0.54 -0.71 -13.45
C ASP A 102 -1.01 -2.15 -13.19
N ASP A 103 -0.10 -3.10 -13.36
CA ASP A 103 -0.42 -4.53 -13.22
C ASP A 103 -0.10 -5.09 -11.83
N ARG A 104 0.45 -4.27 -10.91
CA ARG A 104 0.92 -4.79 -9.62
C ARG A 104 0.84 -3.84 -8.42
N TYR A 105 0.41 -2.60 -8.61
CA TYR A 105 0.41 -1.62 -7.51
C TYR A 105 -1.00 -1.24 -7.07
N LEU A 106 -1.09 -0.76 -5.84
CA LEU A 106 -2.22 0.02 -5.36
C LEU A 106 -1.73 1.38 -4.86
N VAL A 107 -2.61 2.34 -4.90
CA VAL A 107 -2.34 3.70 -4.41
C VAL A 107 -3.45 4.11 -3.48
N VAL A 108 -3.06 4.59 -2.29
CA VAL A 108 -3.96 5.24 -1.35
C VAL A 108 -3.63 6.72 -1.36
N SER A 109 -4.61 7.56 -1.64
CA SER A 109 -4.38 8.99 -1.75
C SER A 109 -5.57 9.80 -1.30
N GLY A 110 -5.31 11.05 -0.93
CA GLY A 110 -6.34 12.02 -0.62
C GLY A 110 -6.06 12.85 0.61
N LEU A 111 -7.13 13.45 1.11
CA LEU A 111 -7.10 14.32 2.27
C LEU A 111 -7.23 13.48 3.54
N VAL A 112 -6.28 13.60 4.45
CA VAL A 112 -6.29 12.86 5.73
C VAL A 112 -7.17 13.57 6.74
N LYS A 113 -7.00 14.87 6.88
CA LYS A 113 -7.78 15.75 7.77
C LYS A 113 -8.19 17.01 7.04
N SER A 114 -9.43 17.37 7.22
CA SER A 114 -9.94 18.64 6.68
C SER A 114 -9.62 19.84 7.56
#